data_edbb7dffebc609e289c1e37107756352
#
_entry.id   edbb7dffebc609e289c1e37107756352
#
_cell.length_a   1.000
_cell.length_b   1.000
_cell.length_c   1.000
_cell.angle_alpha   90.00
_cell.angle_beta   90.00
_cell.angle_gamma   90.00
#
_symmetry.space_group_name_H-M   'P 1'
#
loop_
_entity.id
_entity.type
_entity.pdbx_description
1 polymer ?
#
loop_
_entity_poly.entity_id
_entity_poly.type
_entity_poly.pdbx_seq_one_letter_code
_entity_poly.pdbx_strand_id
1 'polypeptide(L)'
;MMRIVEDDLTGDQIGALLRLHMAEAHTNSPAGLAFAFDIDRLRAPDVTIWSLWDGDALAGCAALKELAPDHGEIKSMRTAPDHLRKGVAKRLIAHLIAEAGQRGYQRLSLETGSTPAYRPALALYASHGFVEGEQFGGYVASDFNRFFHLALA
;
A
#
# COMPACT_ATOMS: atom_id res chain seq x y z
N MET A 1 -18.41 2.31 -13.03
CA MET A 1 -17.86 0.96 -12.82
C MET A 1 -16.38 1.06 -12.52
N MET A 2 -15.95 0.41 -11.45
CA MET A 2 -14.54 0.43 -11.03
C MET A 2 -13.78 -0.72 -11.65
N ARG A 3 -12.54 -0.44 -12.10
CA ARG A 3 -11.64 -1.45 -12.64
C ARG A 3 -10.21 -1.26 -12.09
N ILE A 4 -9.50 -2.35 -11.92
CA ILE A 4 -8.11 -2.34 -11.47
C ILE A 4 -7.23 -2.78 -12.63
N VAL A 5 -6.18 -2.01 -12.91
CA VAL A 5 -5.21 -2.31 -13.96
C VAL A 5 -3.79 -2.18 -13.42
N GLU A 6 -2.86 -2.94 -13.98
CA GLU A 6 -1.45 -2.73 -13.71
C GLU A 6 -1.04 -1.38 -14.31
N ASP A 7 -0.29 -0.56 -13.56
CA ASP A 7 0.01 0.82 -13.94
C ASP A 7 1.48 0.95 -14.33
N ASP A 8 1.76 1.78 -15.34
CA ASP A 8 3.12 2.03 -15.80
C ASP A 8 3.71 3.33 -15.25
N LEU A 9 2.98 4.04 -14.40
CA LEU A 9 3.40 5.28 -13.74
C LEU A 9 3.64 6.47 -14.69
N THR A 10 3.09 6.43 -15.90
CA THR A 10 3.27 7.51 -16.87
C THR A 10 2.13 8.53 -16.87
N GLY A 11 0.98 8.21 -16.26
CA GLY A 11 -0.19 9.08 -16.28
C GLY A 11 -0.09 10.23 -15.28
N ASP A 12 -0.76 11.33 -15.59
CA ASP A 12 -0.76 12.53 -14.72
C ASP A 12 -1.50 12.30 -13.41
N GLN A 13 -2.61 11.55 -13.45
CA GLN A 13 -3.42 11.32 -12.26
C GLN A 13 -2.69 10.45 -11.24
N ILE A 14 -2.02 9.36 -11.68
CA ILE A 14 -1.26 8.51 -10.76
C ILE A 14 -0.07 9.27 -10.16
N GLY A 15 0.60 10.09 -10.96
CA GLY A 15 1.70 10.93 -10.49
C GLY A 15 1.24 11.91 -9.42
N ALA A 16 0.10 12.56 -9.62
CA ALA A 16 -0.47 13.50 -8.66
C ALA A 16 -0.87 12.80 -7.36
N LEU A 17 -1.49 11.63 -7.46
CA LEU A 17 -1.91 10.87 -6.28
C LEU A 17 -0.71 10.40 -5.45
N LEU A 18 0.35 9.95 -6.09
CA LEU A 18 1.56 9.51 -5.38
C LEU A 18 2.30 10.67 -4.72
N ARG A 19 2.31 11.85 -5.36
CA ARG A 19 2.88 13.05 -4.72
C ARG A 19 2.09 13.45 -3.48
N LEU A 20 0.76 13.40 -3.56
CA LEU A 20 -0.10 13.66 -2.40
C LEU A 20 0.16 12.65 -1.28
N HIS A 21 0.27 11.37 -1.63
CA HIS A 21 0.54 10.31 -0.67
C HIS A 21 1.85 10.55 0.09
N MET A 22 2.93 10.90 -0.63
CA MET A 22 4.21 11.20 -0.01
C MET A 22 4.14 12.43 0.89
N ALA A 23 3.49 13.49 0.41
CA ALA A 23 3.35 14.74 1.19
C ALA A 23 2.61 14.50 2.50
N GLU A 24 1.51 13.73 2.47
CA GLU A 24 0.75 13.41 3.67
C GLU A 24 1.49 12.43 4.59
N ALA A 25 2.26 11.50 4.05
CA ALA A 25 3.09 10.61 4.86
C ALA A 25 4.12 11.40 5.66
N HIS A 26 4.77 12.39 5.05
CA HIS A 26 5.70 13.27 5.76
C HIS A 26 5.01 14.17 6.77
N THR A 27 3.82 14.68 6.47
CA THR A 27 3.04 15.52 7.38
C THR A 27 2.54 14.74 8.59
N ASN A 28 2.10 13.50 8.39
CA ASN A 28 1.45 12.67 9.43
C ASN A 28 2.44 11.79 10.19
N SER A 29 3.74 11.92 9.94
CA SER A 29 4.78 11.11 10.57
C SER A 29 5.80 12.01 11.26
N PRO A 30 6.43 11.56 12.37
CA PRO A 30 7.56 12.26 12.95
C PRO A 30 8.69 12.41 11.93
N ALA A 31 9.52 13.45 12.13
CA ALA A 31 10.65 13.71 11.23
C ALA A 31 11.56 12.48 11.12
N GLY A 32 11.88 12.07 9.89
CA GLY A 32 12.74 10.92 9.62
C GLY A 32 12.06 9.56 9.71
N LEU A 33 10.76 9.50 10.03
CA LEU A 33 10.04 8.22 10.19
C LEU A 33 9.00 7.97 9.08
N ALA A 34 8.99 8.76 8.01
CA ALA A 34 8.16 8.51 6.84
C ALA A 34 8.93 7.63 5.84
N PHE A 35 8.38 6.47 5.51
CA PHE A 35 9.03 5.47 4.64
C PHE A 35 8.28 5.26 3.31
N ALA A 36 7.55 6.27 2.83
CA ALA A 36 6.85 6.19 1.57
C ALA A 36 7.84 6.10 0.40
N PHE A 37 7.58 5.22 -0.57
CA PHE A 37 8.38 5.13 -1.78
C PHE A 37 8.07 6.30 -2.72
N ASP A 38 9.12 6.90 -3.30
CA ASP A 38 8.96 7.83 -4.41
C ASP A 38 8.65 7.08 -5.72
N ILE A 39 8.31 7.85 -6.75
CA ILE A 39 7.90 7.26 -8.04
C ILE A 39 9.02 6.44 -8.67
N ASP A 40 10.27 6.87 -8.53
CA ASP A 40 11.40 6.16 -9.12
C ASP A 40 11.59 4.78 -8.50
N ARG A 41 11.42 4.67 -7.18
CA ARG A 41 11.50 3.37 -6.50
C ARG A 41 10.35 2.44 -6.90
N LEU A 42 9.17 2.99 -7.20
CA LEU A 42 8.03 2.20 -7.66
C LEU A 42 8.23 1.63 -9.06
N ARG A 43 9.21 2.12 -9.82
CA ARG A 43 9.58 1.57 -11.13
C ARG A 43 10.59 0.43 -11.06
N ALA A 44 11.05 0.06 -9.87
CA ALA A 44 12.01 -1.03 -9.71
C ALA A 44 11.42 -2.37 -10.19
N PRO A 45 12.26 -3.29 -10.71
CA PRO A 45 11.75 -4.57 -11.25
C PRO A 45 11.03 -5.46 -10.24
N ASP A 46 11.31 -5.28 -8.94
CA ASP A 46 10.69 -6.06 -7.86
C ASP A 46 9.38 -5.43 -7.36
N VAL A 47 8.93 -4.33 -7.97
CA VAL A 47 7.71 -3.64 -7.59
C VAL A 47 6.69 -3.66 -8.73
N THR A 48 5.47 -4.04 -8.41
CA THR A 48 4.32 -3.93 -9.31
C THR A 48 3.31 -2.99 -8.67
N ILE A 49 2.77 -2.06 -9.44
CA ILE A 49 1.75 -1.13 -8.94
C ILE A 49 0.49 -1.26 -9.78
N TRP A 50 -0.66 -1.17 -9.11
CA TRP A 50 -1.98 -1.17 -9.73
C TRP A 50 -2.70 0.13 -9.45
N SER A 51 -3.50 0.56 -10.40
CA SER A 51 -4.39 1.69 -10.27
C SER A 51 -5.83 1.22 -10.38
N LEU A 52 -6.72 1.82 -9.57
CA LEU A 52 -8.15 1.55 -9.61
C LEU A 52 -8.85 2.77 -10.16
N TRP A 53 -9.65 2.54 -11.18
CA TRP A 53 -10.32 3.60 -11.94
C TRP A 53 -11.83 3.52 -11.79
N ASP A 54 -12.44 4.67 -11.63
CA ASP A 54 -13.89 4.84 -11.70
C ASP A 54 -14.19 5.65 -12.96
N GLY A 55 -14.50 4.93 -14.06
CA GLY A 55 -14.52 5.55 -15.37
C GLY A 55 -13.16 6.11 -15.76
N ASP A 56 -13.08 7.41 -16.03
CA ASP A 56 -11.84 8.09 -16.40
C ASP A 56 -11.14 8.74 -15.20
N ALA A 57 -11.67 8.59 -14.00
CA ALA A 57 -11.11 9.16 -12.80
C ALA A 57 -10.32 8.11 -12.01
N LEU A 58 -9.10 8.45 -11.64
CA LEU A 58 -8.29 7.59 -10.76
C LEU A 58 -8.85 7.62 -9.36
N ALA A 59 -9.22 6.46 -8.83
CA ALA A 59 -9.81 6.35 -7.50
C ALA A 59 -8.81 5.90 -6.44
N GLY A 60 -7.75 5.21 -6.82
CA GLY A 60 -6.74 4.77 -5.88
C GLY A 60 -5.61 3.98 -6.54
N CYS A 61 -4.61 3.64 -5.74
CA CYS A 61 -3.48 2.83 -6.17
C CYS A 61 -2.95 1.98 -5.02
N ALA A 62 -2.17 0.95 -5.37
CA ALA A 62 -1.45 0.12 -4.41
C ALA A 62 -0.32 -0.62 -5.11
N ALA A 63 0.77 -0.81 -4.40
CA ALA A 63 1.95 -1.49 -4.92
C ALA A 63 2.28 -2.73 -4.11
N LEU A 64 2.90 -3.71 -4.77
CA LEU A 64 3.39 -4.95 -4.18
C LEU A 64 4.88 -5.07 -4.52
N LYS A 65 5.71 -5.14 -3.48
CA LYS A 65 7.14 -5.36 -3.63
C LYS A 65 7.48 -6.79 -3.26
N GLU A 66 8.24 -7.49 -4.10
CA GLU A 66 8.74 -8.80 -3.76
C GLU A 66 9.97 -8.67 -2.85
N LEU A 67 9.85 -9.14 -1.61
CA LEU A 67 10.96 -9.15 -0.64
C LEU A 67 11.78 -10.43 -0.77
N ALA A 68 11.11 -11.53 -1.07
CA ALA A 68 11.67 -12.85 -1.29
C ALA A 68 10.70 -13.63 -2.18
N PRO A 69 11.08 -14.78 -2.75
CA PRO A 69 10.18 -15.57 -3.60
C PRO A 69 8.85 -15.95 -2.93
N ASP A 70 8.82 -15.98 -1.59
CA ASP A 70 7.65 -16.36 -0.80
C ASP A 70 7.12 -15.24 0.08
N HIS A 71 7.61 -14.00 -0.08
CA HIS A 71 7.24 -12.89 0.81
C HIS A 71 7.08 -11.58 0.03
N GLY A 72 5.90 -10.99 0.11
CA GLY A 72 5.59 -9.71 -0.51
C GLY A 72 5.27 -8.62 0.51
N GLU A 73 5.48 -7.38 0.09
CA GLU A 73 5.17 -6.19 0.91
C GLU A 73 4.19 -5.29 0.18
N ILE A 74 3.12 -4.87 0.89
CA ILE A 74 2.21 -3.84 0.39
C ILE A 74 2.83 -2.47 0.62
N LYS A 75 2.87 -1.66 -0.43
CA LYS A 75 3.38 -0.29 -0.39
C LYS A 75 2.45 0.67 -1.10
N SER A 76 2.53 1.94 -0.73
CA SER A 76 1.92 3.06 -1.48
C SER A 76 0.41 2.87 -1.74
N MET A 77 -0.30 2.23 -0.81
CA MET A 77 -1.75 2.09 -0.93
C MET A 77 -2.42 3.41 -0.56
N ARG A 78 -3.18 3.95 -1.51
CA ARG A 78 -3.80 5.26 -1.34
C ARG A 78 -5.13 5.34 -2.08
N THR A 79 -6.14 5.89 -1.41
CA THR A 79 -7.41 6.25 -2.04
C THR A 79 -7.38 7.74 -2.39
N ALA A 80 -7.85 8.08 -3.60
CA ALA A 80 -7.97 9.48 -4.02
C ALA A 80 -8.99 10.20 -3.12
N PRO A 81 -8.75 11.49 -2.78
CA PRO A 81 -9.62 12.21 -1.85
C PRO A 81 -11.10 12.22 -2.26
N ASP A 82 -11.40 12.30 -3.55
CA ASP A 82 -12.79 12.34 -4.04
C ASP A 82 -13.46 10.97 -4.04
N HIS A 83 -12.75 9.91 -3.71
CA HIS A 83 -13.24 8.54 -3.74
C HIS A 83 -13.18 7.85 -2.38
N LEU A 84 -13.00 8.60 -1.31
CA LEU A 84 -13.02 8.06 0.04
C LEU A 84 -14.39 7.45 0.37
N ARG A 85 -14.40 6.40 1.18
CA ARG A 85 -15.61 5.72 1.66
C ARG A 85 -16.44 5.06 0.56
N LYS A 86 -15.82 4.73 -0.57
CA LYS A 86 -16.46 4.01 -1.69
C LYS A 86 -15.96 2.59 -1.85
N GLY A 87 -15.19 2.08 -0.89
CA GLY A 87 -14.65 0.72 -0.93
C GLY A 87 -13.42 0.57 -1.80
N VAL A 88 -12.74 1.63 -2.16
CA VAL A 88 -11.55 1.61 -3.02
C VAL A 88 -10.41 0.85 -2.36
N ALA A 89 -10.04 1.21 -1.13
CA ALA A 89 -8.97 0.55 -0.39
C ALA A 89 -9.28 -0.92 -0.15
N LYS A 90 -10.52 -1.26 0.15
CA LYS A 90 -10.95 -2.65 0.33
C LYS A 90 -10.77 -3.47 -0.94
N ARG A 91 -11.10 -2.89 -2.10
CA ARG A 91 -10.91 -3.57 -3.40
C ARG A 91 -9.43 -3.75 -3.71
N LEU A 92 -8.61 -2.75 -3.44
CA LEU A 92 -7.17 -2.81 -3.69
C LEU A 92 -6.51 -3.86 -2.81
N ILE A 93 -6.79 -3.89 -1.51
CA ILE A 93 -6.17 -4.87 -0.62
C ILE A 93 -6.60 -6.30 -0.98
N ALA A 94 -7.86 -6.50 -1.34
CA ALA A 94 -8.33 -7.80 -1.81
C ALA A 94 -7.59 -8.24 -3.08
N HIS A 95 -7.36 -7.32 -4.00
CA HIS A 95 -6.60 -7.58 -5.22
C HIS A 95 -5.15 -7.98 -4.91
N LEU A 96 -4.49 -7.26 -4.00
CA LEU A 96 -3.10 -7.57 -3.62
C LEU A 96 -3.00 -8.93 -2.93
N ILE A 97 -3.95 -9.28 -2.08
CA ILE A 97 -3.98 -10.58 -1.41
C ILE A 97 -4.11 -11.70 -2.46
N ALA A 98 -5.02 -11.53 -3.42
CA ALA A 98 -5.21 -12.51 -4.49
C ALA A 98 -3.95 -12.64 -5.36
N GLU A 99 -3.33 -11.52 -5.71
CA GLU A 99 -2.10 -11.50 -6.51
C GLU A 99 -0.95 -12.20 -5.77
N ALA A 100 -0.80 -11.91 -4.47
CA ALA A 100 0.22 -12.54 -3.65
C ALA A 100 0.03 -14.06 -3.61
N GLY A 101 -1.21 -14.53 -3.48
CA GLY A 101 -1.51 -15.96 -3.53
C GLY A 101 -1.15 -16.59 -4.87
N GLN A 102 -1.45 -15.92 -5.99
CA GLN A 102 -1.12 -16.40 -7.33
C GLN A 102 0.38 -16.47 -7.56
N ARG A 103 1.17 -15.57 -6.96
CA ARG A 103 2.63 -15.59 -7.05
C ARG A 103 3.26 -16.65 -6.18
N GLY A 104 2.50 -17.31 -5.32
CA GLY A 104 3.02 -18.32 -4.41
C GLY A 104 3.64 -17.76 -3.14
N TYR A 105 3.35 -16.51 -2.80
CA TYR A 105 3.83 -15.94 -1.54
C TYR A 105 3.15 -16.65 -0.36
N GLN A 106 3.91 -16.94 0.67
CA GLN A 106 3.41 -17.52 1.91
C GLN A 106 3.05 -16.45 2.94
N ARG A 107 3.56 -15.24 2.76
CA ARG A 107 3.34 -14.13 3.69
C ARG A 107 3.27 -12.81 2.94
N LEU A 108 2.34 -11.96 3.37
CA LEU A 108 2.21 -10.59 2.91
C LEU A 108 2.36 -9.67 4.10
N SER A 109 3.20 -8.64 3.98
CA SER A 109 3.54 -7.75 5.10
C SER A 109 3.37 -6.30 4.70
N LEU A 110 3.26 -5.43 5.71
CA LEU A 110 3.22 -3.99 5.50
C LEU A 110 3.78 -3.27 6.73
N GLU A 111 4.28 -2.07 6.49
CA GLU A 111 4.67 -1.13 7.53
C GLU A 111 3.73 0.07 7.45
N THR A 112 3.29 0.58 8.59
CA THR A 112 2.38 1.71 8.65
C THR A 112 2.64 2.54 9.91
N GLY A 113 2.09 3.76 9.95
CA GLY A 113 2.15 4.61 11.11
C GLY A 113 1.10 4.27 12.16
N SER A 114 1.19 4.93 13.32
CA SER A 114 0.28 4.70 14.45
C SER A 114 -0.37 5.98 14.97
N THR A 115 -0.14 7.14 14.34
CA THR A 115 -0.86 8.36 14.71
C THR A 115 -2.32 8.27 14.29
N PRO A 116 -3.23 9.14 14.82
CA PRO A 116 -4.64 9.06 14.48
C PRO A 116 -4.97 9.07 12.99
N ALA A 117 -4.13 9.69 12.16
CA ALA A 117 -4.32 9.71 10.71
C ALA A 117 -4.32 8.30 10.09
N TYR A 118 -3.68 7.32 10.74
CA TYR A 118 -3.56 5.95 10.24
C TYR A 118 -4.67 5.01 10.73
N ARG A 119 -5.57 5.48 11.60
CA ARG A 119 -6.62 4.60 12.18
C ARG A 119 -7.48 3.90 11.13
N PRO A 120 -7.96 4.57 10.06
CA PRO A 120 -8.76 3.88 9.05
C PRO A 120 -7.98 2.76 8.35
N ALA A 121 -6.69 2.97 8.07
CA ALA A 121 -5.85 1.95 7.45
C ALA A 121 -5.64 0.76 8.39
N LEU A 122 -5.37 1.03 9.68
CA LEU A 122 -5.19 -0.03 10.67
C LEU A 122 -6.44 -0.91 10.79
N ALA A 123 -7.63 -0.30 10.81
CA ALA A 123 -8.89 -1.02 10.85
C ALA A 123 -9.09 -1.87 9.60
N LEU A 124 -8.73 -1.34 8.43
CA LEU A 124 -8.84 -2.06 7.16
C LEU A 124 -7.93 -3.31 7.17
N TYR A 125 -6.68 -3.17 7.58
CA TYR A 125 -5.75 -4.30 7.62
C TYR A 125 -6.24 -5.37 8.58
N ALA A 126 -6.67 -4.99 9.78
CA ALA A 126 -7.21 -5.92 10.76
C ALA A 126 -8.43 -6.67 10.21
N SER A 127 -9.31 -5.98 9.47
CA SER A 127 -10.52 -6.59 8.89
C SER A 127 -10.19 -7.64 7.82
N HIS A 128 -8.99 -7.60 7.25
CA HIS A 128 -8.53 -8.57 6.26
C HIS A 128 -7.63 -9.65 6.85
N GLY A 129 -7.50 -9.71 8.17
CA GLY A 129 -6.76 -10.76 8.85
C GLY A 129 -5.29 -10.45 9.11
N PHE A 130 -4.82 -9.25 8.82
CA PHE A 130 -3.47 -8.84 9.16
C PHE A 130 -3.31 -8.74 10.67
N VAL A 131 -2.20 -9.23 11.19
CA VAL A 131 -1.88 -9.24 12.62
C VAL A 131 -0.58 -8.49 12.85
N GLU A 132 -0.56 -7.65 13.88
CA GLU A 132 0.65 -6.93 14.26
C GLU A 132 1.72 -7.92 14.69
N GLY A 133 2.97 -7.66 14.25
CA GLY A 133 4.08 -8.54 14.54
C GLY A 133 5.44 -7.86 14.42
N GLU A 134 6.46 -8.63 14.15
CA GLU A 134 7.85 -8.19 14.11
C GLU A 134 8.16 -7.28 12.94
N GLN A 135 9.22 -6.48 13.07
CA GLN A 135 9.76 -5.70 11.96
C GLN A 135 10.29 -6.61 10.84
N PHE A 136 10.30 -6.09 9.64
CA PHE A 136 10.79 -6.81 8.45
C PHE A 136 11.52 -5.85 7.51
N GLY A 137 12.20 -6.41 6.51
CA GLY A 137 12.91 -5.61 5.51
C GLY A 137 13.99 -4.74 6.15
N GLY A 138 14.24 -3.58 5.55
CA GLY A 138 15.22 -2.63 6.04
C GLY A 138 14.67 -1.57 7.00
N TYR A 139 13.45 -1.75 7.50
CA TYR A 139 12.83 -0.78 8.39
C TYR A 139 13.47 -0.78 9.78
N VAL A 140 13.60 0.42 10.35
CA VAL A 140 14.00 0.59 11.76
C VAL A 140 12.74 0.71 12.60
N ALA A 141 12.60 -0.15 13.61
CA ALA A 141 11.46 -0.11 14.51
C ALA A 141 11.49 1.14 15.38
N SER A 142 10.32 1.74 15.64
CA SER A 142 10.15 2.90 16.49
C SER A 142 8.77 2.83 17.17
N ASP A 143 8.51 3.75 18.09
CA ASP A 143 7.19 3.83 18.73
C ASP A 143 6.09 4.28 17.75
N PHE A 144 6.48 4.90 16.66
CA PHE A 144 5.53 5.39 15.63
C PHE A 144 5.10 4.30 14.68
N ASN A 145 6.04 3.52 14.10
CA ASN A 145 5.69 2.56 13.06
C ASN A 145 5.24 1.22 13.62
N ARG A 146 4.36 0.56 12.87
CA ARG A 146 3.81 -0.74 13.20
C ARG A 146 3.98 -1.66 11.99
N PHE A 147 4.16 -2.93 12.27
CA PHE A 147 4.37 -3.95 11.25
C PHE A 147 3.23 -4.97 11.33
N PHE A 148 2.65 -5.29 10.19
CA PHE A 148 1.53 -6.21 10.10
C PHE A 148 1.83 -7.30 9.09
N HIS A 149 1.34 -8.51 9.36
CA HIS A 149 1.59 -9.67 8.54
C HIS A 149 0.30 -10.46 8.33
N LEU A 150 0.17 -11.02 7.12
CA LEU A 150 -0.91 -11.94 6.77
C LEU A 150 -0.28 -13.22 6.25
N ALA A 151 -0.57 -14.36 6.91
CA ALA A 151 -0.18 -15.67 6.41
C ALA A 151 -1.11 -16.05 5.26
N LEU A 152 -0.53 -16.51 4.16
CA LEU A 152 -1.25 -16.98 2.98
C LEU A 152 -1.21 -18.50 2.95
N ALA A 153 -2.37 -19.09 2.70
CA ALA A 153 -2.49 -20.55 2.66
C ALA A 153 -1.82 -21.15 1.42
#